data_bf9aebb9cb80e8db19172d060d080d02
#
_entry.id   bf9aebb9cb80e8db19172d060d080d02
#
_cell.length_a   1.000
_cell.length_b   1.000
_cell.length_c   1.000
_cell.angle_alpha   90.00
_cell.angle_beta   90.00
_cell.angle_gamma   90.00
#
_symmetry.space_group_name_H-M   'P 1'
#
loop_
_entity.id
_entity.type
_entity.pdbx_description
1 polymer ?
#
loop_
_entity_poly.entity_id
_entity_poly.type
_entity_poly.pdbx_seq_one_letter_code
_entity_poly.pdbx_strand_id
1 'polypeptide(L)' 'MSWQDFLARHQVGDVIEGVVTDQVPFGSFVEAEGFTGLAPGQSWPAGTRVSVRILAMDPDRQRFSLAPA' A
#
# COMPACT_ATOMS: atom_id res chain seq x y z
N MET A 1 6.91 -14.10 -3.31
CA MET A 1 7.64 -13.18 -2.39
C MET A 1 7.02 -13.25 -1.02
N SER A 2 7.82 -13.36 0.02
CA SER A 2 7.32 -13.40 1.39
C SER A 2 7.21 -11.99 1.97
N TRP A 3 6.44 -11.86 3.06
CA TRP A 3 6.37 -10.59 3.80
C TRP A 3 7.75 -10.16 4.30
N GLN A 4 8.58 -11.12 4.72
CA GLN A 4 9.94 -10.83 5.17
C GLN A 4 10.78 -10.21 4.06
N ASP A 5 10.66 -10.71 2.84
CA ASP A 5 11.35 -10.13 1.69
C ASP A 5 10.85 -8.71 1.41
N PHE A 6 9.55 -8.49 1.53
CA PHE A 6 8.97 -7.16 1.36
C PHE A 6 9.56 -6.18 2.38
N LEU A 7 9.61 -6.57 3.66
CA LEU A 7 10.19 -5.74 4.71
C LEU A 7 11.68 -5.45 4.50
N ALA A 8 12.40 -6.41 3.92
CA ALA A 8 13.83 -6.23 3.65
C ALA A 8 14.09 -5.26 2.50
N ARG A 9 13.14 -5.13 1.58
CA ARG A 9 13.30 -4.32 0.35
C ARG A 9 12.68 -2.94 0.46
N HIS A 10 11.73 -2.74 1.37
CA HIS A 10 11.00 -1.50 1.51
C HIS A 10 10.99 -1.04 2.96
N GLN A 11 11.00 0.26 3.15
CA GLN A 11 10.93 0.85 4.49
C GLN A 11 10.03 2.08 4.46
N VAL A 12 9.66 2.57 5.63
CA VAL A 12 8.86 3.78 5.77
C VAL A 12 9.55 4.93 5.04
N GLY A 13 8.79 5.62 4.22
CA GLY A 13 9.30 6.72 3.39
C GLY A 13 9.58 6.32 1.95
N ASP A 14 9.66 5.03 1.65
CA ASP A 14 9.89 4.58 0.27
C ASP A 14 8.66 4.82 -0.59
N VAL A 15 8.90 5.11 -1.86
CA VAL A 15 7.84 5.21 -2.87
C VAL A 15 7.80 3.90 -3.64
N ILE A 16 6.60 3.33 -3.72
CA ILE A 16 6.38 2.09 -4.46
C ILE A 16 5.19 2.26 -5.41
N GLU A 17 5.12 1.41 -6.41
CA GLU A 17 3.97 1.37 -7.31
C GLU A 17 3.05 0.24 -6.90
N GLY A 18 1.76 0.49 -7.00
CA GLY A 18 0.76 -0.50 -6.72
C GLY A 18 -0.48 -0.30 -7.57
N VAL A 19 -1.43 -1.21 -7.41
CA VAL A 19 -2.71 -1.17 -8.11
C VAL A 19 -3.82 -1.11 -7.08
N VAL A 20 -4.75 -0.19 -7.26
CA VAL A 20 -5.93 -0.08 -6.39
C VAL A 20 -6.80 -1.31 -6.60
N THR A 21 -7.07 -2.05 -5.52
CA THR A 21 -7.89 -3.26 -5.59
C THR A 21 -9.32 -3.00 -5.13
N ASP A 22 -9.51 -2.00 -4.26
CA ASP A 22 -10.83 -1.72 -3.74
C ASP A 22 -10.90 -0.26 -3.25
N GLN A 23 -12.09 0.32 -3.31
CA GLN A 23 -12.35 1.64 -2.80
C GLN A 23 -13.38 1.52 -1.68
N VAL A 24 -13.04 2.07 -0.51
CA VAL A 24 -13.90 2.01 0.67
C VAL A 24 -14.18 3.43 1.16
N PRO A 25 -15.19 3.64 2.03
CA PRO A 25 -15.54 4.99 2.46
C PRO A 25 -14.40 5.76 3.13
N PHE A 26 -13.46 5.07 3.75
CA PHE A 26 -12.35 5.71 4.47
C PHE A 26 -11.04 5.73 3.68
N GLY A 27 -11.02 5.26 2.43
CA GLY A 27 -9.81 5.29 1.62
C GLY A 27 -9.84 4.30 0.47
N SER A 28 -8.66 3.91 0.02
CA SER A 28 -8.49 2.93 -1.05
C SER A 28 -7.48 1.89 -0.64
N PHE A 29 -7.74 0.63 -0.98
CA PHE A 29 -6.77 -0.45 -0.78
C PHE A 29 -5.90 -0.55 -2.02
N VAL A 30 -4.59 -0.66 -1.79
CA VAL A 30 -3.59 -0.75 -2.85
C VAL A 30 -2.77 -2.01 -2.64
N GLU A 31 -2.67 -2.82 -3.68
CA GLU A 31 -1.84 -4.02 -3.67
C GLU A 31 -0.49 -3.71 -4.31
N ALA A 32 0.57 -4.07 -3.60
CA ALA A 32 1.94 -3.97 -4.10
C ALA A 32 2.68 -5.25 -3.74
N GLU A 33 3.24 -5.92 -4.73
CA GLU A 33 4.05 -7.14 -4.55
C GLU A 33 3.30 -8.25 -3.78
N GLY A 34 1.98 -8.33 -3.97
CA GLY A 34 1.17 -9.35 -3.32
C GLY A 34 0.67 -8.99 -1.93
N PHE A 35 0.99 -7.81 -1.41
CA PHE A 35 0.54 -7.34 -0.11
C PHE A 35 -0.34 -6.12 -0.27
N THR A 36 -1.30 -5.97 0.63
CA THR A 36 -2.29 -4.91 0.56
C THR A 36 -2.03 -3.85 1.61
N GLY A 37 -2.01 -2.59 1.18
CA GLY A 37 -1.92 -1.43 2.06
C GLY A 37 -3.16 -0.56 1.92
N LEU A 38 -3.39 0.31 2.91
CA LEU A 38 -4.47 1.28 2.89
C LEU A 38 -3.92 2.67 2.66
N ALA A 39 -4.53 3.38 1.70
CA ALA A 39 -4.29 4.81 1.47
C ALA A 39 -5.47 5.60 2.03
N PRO A 40 -5.41 6.07 3.28
CA PRO A 40 -6.55 6.75 3.90
C PRO A 40 -6.91 8.04 3.18
N GLY A 41 -8.20 8.30 3.06
CA GLY A 41 -8.68 9.54 2.46
C GLY A 41 -8.56 9.63 0.95
N GLN A 42 -8.08 8.60 0.28
CA GLN A 42 -7.92 8.59 -1.18
C GLN A 42 -9.10 7.86 -1.81
N SER A 43 -9.66 8.45 -2.85
CA SER A 43 -10.81 7.87 -3.56
C SER A 43 -10.39 7.49 -4.98
N TRP A 44 -9.57 6.47 -5.10
CA TRP A 44 -9.11 5.99 -6.39
C TRP A 44 -9.96 4.82 -6.86
N PRO A 45 -10.37 4.80 -8.14
CA PRO A 45 -11.10 3.65 -8.67
C PRO A 45 -10.27 2.38 -8.65
N ALA A 46 -10.92 1.25 -8.40
CA ALA A 46 -10.25 -0.06 -8.47
C ALA A 46 -9.66 -0.26 -9.88
N GLY A 47 -8.45 -0.83 -9.92
CA GLY A 47 -7.73 -1.02 -11.17
C GLY A 47 -6.77 0.11 -11.50
N THR A 48 -6.81 1.22 -10.78
CA THR A 48 -5.91 2.35 -11.02
C THR A 48 -4.49 2.01 -10.54
N ARG A 49 -3.51 2.29 -11.37
CA ARG A 49 -2.11 2.15 -10.98
C ARG A 49 -1.66 3.46 -10.35
N VAL A 50 -1.06 3.37 -9.17
CA VAL A 50 -0.67 4.55 -8.39
C VAL A 50 0.75 4.42 -7.87
N SER A 51 1.43 5.55 -7.71
CA SER A 51 2.69 5.63 -6.97
C SER A 51 2.38 6.14 -5.58
N VAL A 52 2.81 5.41 -4.57
CA VAL A 52 2.46 5.70 -3.18
C VAL A 52 3.70 5.64 -2.30
N ARG A 53 3.65 6.42 -1.22
CA ARG A 53 4.71 6.44 -0.21
C ARG A 53 4.27 5.63 0.99
N ILE A 54 5.15 4.81 1.52
CA ILE A 54 4.88 4.02 2.71
C ILE A 54 4.98 4.94 3.93
N LEU A 55 3.86 5.06 4.66
CA LEU A 55 3.80 5.89 5.88
C LEU A 55 4.11 5.08 7.13
N ALA A 56 3.63 3.85 7.21
CA ALA A 56 3.82 2.99 8.36
C ALA A 56 3.67 1.54 7.92
N MET A 57 4.32 0.64 8.63
CA MET A 57 4.21 -0.79 8.40
C MET A 57 3.75 -1.49 9.67
N ASP A 58 2.88 -2.49 9.53
CA ASP A 58 2.40 -3.33 10.62
C ASP A 58 2.82 -4.77 10.33
N PRO A 59 3.96 -5.21 10.85
CA PRO A 59 4.47 -6.56 10.58
C PRO A 59 3.56 -7.66 11.07
N ASP A 60 2.88 -7.45 12.19
CA ASP A 60 2.02 -8.47 12.77
C ASP A 60 0.82 -8.77 11.90
N ARG A 61 0.28 -7.76 11.23
CA ARG A 61 -0.89 -7.89 10.37
C ARG A 61 -0.52 -7.99 8.90
N GLN A 62 0.75 -7.87 8.56
CA GLN A 62 1.25 -7.86 7.19
C GLN A 62 0.55 -6.79 6.34
N ARG A 63 0.44 -5.59 6.90
CA ARG A 63 -0.22 -4.45 6.27
C ARG A 63 0.65 -3.22 6.36
N PHE A 64 0.30 -2.23 5.56
CA PHE A 64 1.01 -0.95 5.57
C PHE A 64 0.05 0.18 5.20
N SER A 65 0.40 1.38 5.66
CA SER A 65 -0.35 2.60 5.34
C SER A 65 0.39 3.37 4.28
N LEU A 66 -0.35 3.99 3.38
CA LEU A 66 0.18 4.65 2.20
C LEU A 66 -0.37 6.05 2.06
N ALA A 67 0.39 6.90 1.35
CA ALA A 67 -0.06 8.20 0.91
C ALA A 67 0.34 8.40 -0.54
N PRO A 68 -0.30 9.34 -1.27
CA PRO A 68 0.15 9.68 -2.62
C PRO A 68 1.60 10.13 -2.59
N ALA A 69 2.36 9.67 -3.55
CA ALA A 69 3.76 10.05 -3.68
C ALA A 69 3.90 11.45 -4.29
#